data_325d181e042b0571f02cc95cadf5559a
#
_entry.id   325d181e042b0571f02cc95cadf5559a
#
_cell.length_a   1.000
_cell.length_b   1.000
_cell.length_c   1.000
_cell.angle_alpha   90.00
_cell.angle_beta   90.00
_cell.angle_gamma   90.00
#
_symmetry.space_group_name_H-M   'P 1'
#
loop_
_entity.id
_entity.type
_entity.pdbx_description
1 polymer ?
#
loop_
_entity_poly.entity_id
_entity_poly.type
_entity_poly.pdbx_seq_one_letter_code
_entity_poly.pdbx_strand_id
1 'polypeptide(L)'
;MGPSNFGSSVVARVARDVVAVWGPDATTFLQSLLSQDLDPVAVGGSAHALLLEPRGKLVVDMRAAHVRDDEWWCVCEPGFGSVLEAGLKRFKIRVKVDIEDRSAAVAAAALRGPDAIELYASVLEPAGSISVRVDWGAAPGIEILGEPDAIETVVAELVDAGASAVTDEAYEAMRIEAGVPRQGFDIDETTIAQEAFLERDAVSFTKGCFLGQELVCRIDTRGHVNRLLRRLRADAPLSRGATVLADGKEVGAVTSAVGGVALATVRRQVEPGSTVTAGDVTATVEAVA
;
A
#
# COMPACT_ATOMS: atom_id res chain seq x y z
N MET A 1 -13.35 20.83 -6.19
CA MET A 1 -13.63 19.82 -7.24
C MET A 1 -13.90 18.51 -6.52
N GLY A 2 -15.00 17.84 -6.82
CA GLY A 2 -15.34 16.55 -6.21
C GLY A 2 -14.33 15.46 -6.58
N PRO A 3 -14.53 14.19 -6.11
CA PRO A 3 -13.57 13.12 -6.28
C PRO A 3 -13.14 13.06 -7.74
N SER A 4 -11.83 13.07 -7.94
CA SER A 4 -11.18 13.12 -9.25
C SER A 4 -11.78 12.05 -10.17
N ASN A 5 -12.58 12.53 -11.11
CA ASN A 5 -13.08 11.73 -12.21
C ASN A 5 -11.87 11.46 -13.10
N PHE A 6 -11.18 10.33 -12.91
CA PHE A 6 -10.17 9.87 -13.83
C PHE A 6 -10.89 9.56 -15.14
N GLY A 7 -10.85 10.50 -16.09
CA GLY A 7 -11.57 10.39 -17.37
C GLY A 7 -11.05 9.25 -18.26
N SER A 8 -9.84 8.73 -17.97
CA SER A 8 -9.19 7.61 -18.65
C SER A 8 -8.18 6.96 -17.72
N SER A 9 -7.82 5.71 -17.97
CA SER A 9 -6.76 5.03 -17.22
C SER A 9 -5.39 5.63 -17.48
N VAL A 10 -4.57 5.62 -16.44
CA VAL A 10 -3.18 6.11 -16.47
C VAL A 10 -2.21 4.98 -16.19
N VAL A 11 -1.03 5.05 -16.80
CA VAL A 11 0.09 4.14 -16.51
C VAL A 11 1.29 4.92 -16.00
N ALA A 12 1.91 4.41 -14.94
CA ALA A 12 3.13 4.96 -14.35
C ALA A 12 4.16 3.85 -14.10
N ARG A 13 5.46 4.18 -14.27
CA ARG A 13 6.51 3.34 -13.71
C ARG A 13 6.57 3.56 -12.23
N VAL A 14 6.61 2.48 -11.46
CA VAL A 14 6.68 2.56 -9.99
C VAL A 14 7.85 1.71 -9.49
N ALA A 15 8.49 2.16 -8.43
CA ALA A 15 9.48 1.34 -7.75
C ALA A 15 8.79 0.42 -6.74
N ARG A 16 9.19 -0.86 -6.70
CA ARG A 16 8.75 -1.84 -5.73
C ARG A 16 9.90 -2.75 -5.33
N ASP A 17 9.92 -3.13 -4.07
CA ASP A 17 10.75 -4.23 -3.61
C ASP A 17 9.94 -5.52 -3.63
N VAL A 18 10.61 -6.63 -3.94
CA VAL A 18 9.98 -7.94 -4.08
C VAL A 18 10.78 -8.98 -3.30
N VAL A 19 10.13 -9.63 -2.34
CA VAL A 19 10.70 -10.80 -1.65
C VAL A 19 9.94 -12.05 -2.10
N ALA A 20 10.65 -12.96 -2.77
CA ALA A 20 10.11 -14.25 -3.15
C ALA A 20 10.22 -15.25 -1.98
N VAL A 21 9.14 -16.00 -1.77
CA VAL A 21 9.06 -17.08 -0.77
C VAL A 21 8.55 -18.32 -1.48
N TRP A 22 9.35 -19.40 -1.51
CA TRP A 22 8.96 -20.62 -2.23
C TRP A 22 9.33 -21.88 -1.46
N GLY A 23 8.69 -22.98 -1.82
CA GLY A 23 8.87 -24.30 -1.23
C GLY A 23 7.56 -24.88 -0.69
N PRO A 24 7.55 -26.19 -0.36
CA PRO A 24 6.31 -26.90 -0.03
C PRO A 24 5.55 -26.34 1.18
N ASP A 25 6.22 -25.60 2.05
CA ASP A 25 5.60 -24.99 3.23
C ASP A 25 5.32 -23.48 3.05
N ALA A 26 5.51 -22.88 1.85
CA ALA A 26 5.48 -21.43 1.64
C ALA A 26 4.15 -20.80 2.06
N THR A 27 3.02 -21.34 1.60
CA THR A 27 1.69 -20.82 1.94
C THR A 27 1.43 -20.92 3.45
N THR A 28 1.66 -22.08 4.06
CA THR A 28 1.44 -22.28 5.51
C THR A 28 2.36 -21.39 6.35
N PHE A 29 3.60 -21.20 5.91
CA PHE A 29 4.56 -20.32 6.57
C PHE A 29 4.08 -18.88 6.56
N LEU A 30 3.73 -18.32 5.38
CA LEU A 30 3.23 -16.96 5.26
C LEU A 30 1.88 -16.80 5.96
N GLN A 31 0.98 -17.78 5.86
CA GLN A 31 -0.30 -17.79 6.55
C GLN A 31 -0.14 -17.65 8.07
N SER A 32 0.90 -18.22 8.67
CA SER A 32 1.15 -18.12 10.10
C SER A 32 1.71 -16.77 10.57
N LEU A 33 2.29 -15.99 9.67
CA LEU A 33 2.99 -14.73 9.98
C LEU A 33 2.21 -13.49 9.57
N LEU A 34 1.59 -13.50 8.39
CA LEU A 34 0.95 -12.33 7.81
C LEU A 34 -0.47 -12.15 8.36
N SER A 35 -0.91 -10.90 8.41
CA SER A 35 -2.20 -10.51 9.00
C SER A 35 -3.43 -10.92 8.18
N GLN A 36 -3.27 -11.09 6.85
CA GLN A 36 -4.37 -11.46 5.96
C GLN A 36 -4.45 -12.97 5.75
N ASP A 37 -5.67 -13.45 5.46
CA ASP A 37 -5.92 -14.85 5.10
C ASP A 37 -5.44 -15.13 3.67
N LEU A 38 -4.45 -16.01 3.54
CA LEU A 38 -3.86 -16.39 2.25
C LEU A 38 -4.43 -17.70 1.70
N ASP A 39 -5.09 -18.52 2.53
CA ASP A 39 -5.62 -19.81 2.10
C ASP A 39 -6.62 -19.71 0.93
N PRO A 40 -7.50 -18.67 0.85
CA PRO A 40 -8.42 -18.54 -0.27
C PRO A 40 -7.80 -17.92 -1.53
N VAL A 41 -6.53 -17.46 -1.48
CA VAL A 41 -5.89 -16.79 -2.62
C VAL A 41 -5.41 -17.82 -3.64
N ALA A 42 -6.10 -17.89 -4.77
CA ALA A 42 -5.72 -18.78 -5.88
C ALA A 42 -4.41 -18.33 -6.54
N VAL A 43 -3.75 -19.25 -7.25
CA VAL A 43 -2.61 -18.93 -8.14
C VAL A 43 -3.02 -17.83 -9.13
N GLY A 44 -2.19 -16.83 -9.31
CA GLY A 44 -2.48 -15.62 -10.07
C GLY A 44 -3.25 -14.54 -9.28
N GLY A 45 -3.69 -14.84 -8.06
CA GLY A 45 -4.32 -13.89 -7.15
C GLY A 45 -3.34 -13.21 -6.21
N SER A 46 -3.84 -12.22 -5.47
CA SER A 46 -3.05 -11.53 -4.45
C SER A 46 -3.93 -11.05 -3.29
N ALA A 47 -3.30 -10.81 -2.15
CA ALA A 47 -3.94 -10.21 -0.98
C ALA A 47 -3.09 -9.09 -0.40
N HIS A 48 -3.72 -8.04 0.12
CA HIS A 48 -3.06 -7.03 0.94
C HIS A 48 -2.80 -7.64 2.32
N ALA A 49 -1.59 -7.55 2.81
CA ALA A 49 -1.18 -8.15 4.06
C ALA A 49 -0.13 -7.31 4.78
N LEU A 50 -0.06 -7.45 6.09
CA LEU A 50 0.95 -6.81 6.93
C LEU A 50 1.84 -7.89 7.57
N LEU A 51 3.14 -7.63 7.59
CA LEU A 51 4.01 -8.23 8.58
C LEU A 51 4.06 -7.30 9.79
N LEU A 52 3.70 -7.81 10.95
CA LEU A 52 3.68 -7.07 12.20
C LEU A 52 4.80 -7.55 13.13
N GLU A 53 5.22 -6.71 14.07
CA GLU A 53 6.00 -7.16 15.22
C GLU A 53 5.09 -7.84 16.27
N PRO A 54 5.64 -8.61 17.24
CA PRO A 54 4.83 -9.26 18.27
C PRO A 54 3.91 -8.34 19.07
N ARG A 55 4.24 -7.05 19.14
CA ARG A 55 3.42 -6.03 19.81
C ARG A 55 2.37 -5.39 18.91
N GLY A 56 2.24 -5.86 17.65
CA GLY A 56 1.22 -5.46 16.70
C GLY A 56 1.47 -4.16 15.95
N LYS A 57 2.69 -3.62 15.98
CA LYS A 57 3.09 -2.50 15.14
C LYS A 57 3.57 -2.98 13.78
N LEU A 58 3.52 -2.10 12.80
CA LEU A 58 3.88 -2.38 11.42
C LEU A 58 5.39 -2.67 11.28
N VAL A 59 5.71 -3.75 10.57
CA VAL A 59 7.06 -3.99 10.05
C VAL A 59 7.08 -3.71 8.56
N VAL A 60 6.21 -4.38 7.78
CA VAL A 60 6.08 -4.14 6.34
C VAL A 60 4.62 -4.23 5.92
N ASP A 61 4.19 -3.26 5.13
CA ASP A 61 2.96 -3.25 4.36
C ASP A 61 3.24 -3.82 2.97
N MET A 62 2.47 -4.83 2.50
CA MET A 62 2.77 -5.54 1.27
C MET A 62 1.54 -6.10 0.57
N ARG A 63 1.73 -6.45 -0.69
CA ARG A 63 0.83 -7.35 -1.44
C ARG A 63 1.49 -8.72 -1.55
N ALA A 64 0.84 -9.75 -1.02
CA ALA A 64 1.27 -11.14 -1.18
C ALA A 64 0.61 -11.71 -2.45
N ALA A 65 1.38 -11.94 -3.49
CA ALA A 65 0.94 -12.50 -4.77
C ALA A 65 1.24 -13.99 -4.83
N HIS A 66 0.24 -14.81 -5.13
CA HIS A 66 0.37 -16.26 -5.27
C HIS A 66 0.79 -16.59 -6.72
N VAL A 67 2.08 -16.77 -6.93
CA VAL A 67 2.66 -16.89 -8.29
C VAL A 67 2.51 -18.30 -8.84
N ARG A 68 2.75 -19.32 -8.02
CA ARG A 68 2.61 -20.76 -8.30
C ARG A 68 2.20 -21.49 -7.04
N ASP A 69 1.82 -22.75 -7.13
CA ASP A 69 1.36 -23.56 -5.97
C ASP A 69 2.26 -23.48 -4.74
N ASP A 70 3.57 -23.36 -4.95
CA ASP A 70 4.59 -23.32 -3.93
C ASP A 70 5.43 -22.02 -3.92
N GLU A 71 4.98 -20.95 -4.60
CA GLU A 71 5.71 -19.69 -4.69
C GLU A 71 4.81 -18.46 -4.51
N TRP A 72 5.26 -17.57 -3.63
CA TRP A 72 4.66 -16.27 -3.36
C TRP A 72 5.66 -15.14 -3.58
N TRP A 73 5.20 -14.03 -4.13
CA TRP A 73 5.95 -12.78 -4.16
C TRP A 73 5.30 -11.78 -3.21
N CYS A 74 6.08 -11.34 -2.22
CA CYS A 74 5.68 -10.29 -1.31
C CYS A 74 6.19 -8.96 -1.85
N VAL A 75 5.29 -8.13 -2.38
CA VAL A 75 5.58 -6.85 -3.04
C VAL A 75 5.35 -5.72 -2.04
N CYS A 76 6.36 -4.90 -1.81
CA CYS A 76 6.29 -3.79 -0.85
C CYS A 76 6.91 -2.50 -1.41
N GLU A 77 6.83 -1.42 -0.64
CA GLU A 77 7.47 -0.16 -0.99
C GLU A 77 8.99 -0.28 -1.06
N PRO A 78 9.67 0.49 -1.94
CA PRO A 78 11.11 0.43 -2.08
C PRO A 78 11.82 0.78 -0.77
N GLY A 79 12.90 0.04 -0.48
CA GLY A 79 13.67 0.14 0.76
C GLY A 79 13.21 -0.81 1.87
N PHE A 80 12.11 -1.56 1.65
CA PHE A 80 11.58 -2.50 2.63
C PHE A 80 11.82 -3.98 2.29
N GLY A 81 12.36 -4.31 1.12
CA GLY A 81 12.65 -5.69 0.72
C GLY A 81 13.58 -6.41 1.69
N SER A 82 14.72 -5.80 2.04
CA SER A 82 15.66 -6.37 3.01
C SER A 82 15.09 -6.49 4.42
N VAL A 83 14.22 -5.54 4.83
CA VAL A 83 13.52 -5.58 6.13
C VAL A 83 12.54 -6.76 6.15
N LEU A 84 11.79 -6.94 5.05
CA LEU A 84 10.85 -8.04 4.89
C LEU A 84 11.56 -9.38 4.87
N GLU A 85 12.63 -9.51 4.06
CA GLU A 85 13.43 -10.74 3.99
C GLU A 85 13.97 -11.14 5.37
N ALA A 86 14.59 -10.20 6.09
CA ALA A 86 15.11 -10.42 7.44
C ALA A 86 14.01 -10.79 8.43
N GLY A 87 12.86 -10.08 8.35
CA GLY A 87 11.70 -10.34 9.17
C GLY A 87 11.15 -11.75 8.99
N LEU A 88 10.99 -12.20 7.76
CA LEU A 88 10.54 -13.57 7.44
C LEU A 88 11.57 -14.62 7.83
N LYS A 89 12.86 -14.42 7.48
CA LYS A 89 13.95 -15.35 7.81
C LYS A 89 14.08 -15.64 9.30
N ARG A 90 13.74 -14.67 10.16
CA ARG A 90 13.75 -14.84 11.62
C ARG A 90 12.83 -15.98 12.09
N PHE A 91 11.74 -16.26 11.36
CA PHE A 91 10.77 -17.30 11.69
C PHE A 91 10.94 -18.58 10.88
N LYS A 92 11.96 -18.66 9.99
CA LYS A 92 12.28 -19.85 9.21
C LYS A 92 12.94 -20.93 10.10
N ILE A 93 12.12 -21.58 10.95
CA ILE A 93 12.59 -22.63 11.86
C ILE A 93 11.87 -23.94 11.52
N ARG A 94 12.60 -24.94 11.04
CA ARG A 94 12.09 -26.27 10.68
C ARG A 94 10.97 -26.27 9.62
N VAL A 95 10.93 -25.26 8.77
CA VAL A 95 10.04 -25.14 7.62
C VAL A 95 10.81 -25.25 6.31
N LYS A 96 10.21 -25.86 5.30
CA LYS A 96 10.83 -26.07 3.97
C LYS A 96 10.43 -24.93 3.03
N VAL A 97 11.01 -23.77 3.27
CA VAL A 97 10.85 -22.59 2.43
C VAL A 97 12.21 -21.98 2.10
N ASP A 98 12.31 -21.32 0.97
CA ASP A 98 13.40 -20.42 0.64
C ASP A 98 12.87 -19.00 0.52
N ILE A 99 13.69 -18.01 0.86
CA ILE A 99 13.32 -16.60 0.94
C ILE A 99 14.45 -15.78 0.33
N GLU A 100 14.13 -14.98 -0.67
CA GLU A 100 15.12 -14.18 -1.42
C GLU A 100 14.55 -12.81 -1.77
N ASP A 101 15.34 -11.78 -1.52
CA ASP A 101 15.08 -10.42 -2.02
C ASP A 101 15.46 -10.36 -3.52
N ARG A 102 14.47 -10.19 -4.38
CA ARG A 102 14.59 -10.08 -5.85
C ARG A 102 14.43 -8.65 -6.36
N SER A 103 14.38 -7.67 -5.49
CA SER A 103 14.10 -6.27 -5.84
C SER A 103 15.00 -5.74 -6.96
N ALA A 104 16.27 -6.11 -6.97
CA ALA A 104 17.22 -5.65 -7.99
C ALA A 104 16.96 -6.20 -9.42
N ALA A 105 16.19 -7.29 -9.53
CA ALA A 105 15.88 -7.95 -10.82
C ALA A 105 14.47 -7.64 -11.33
N VAL A 106 13.67 -6.90 -10.57
CA VAL A 106 12.26 -6.65 -10.88
C VAL A 106 12.00 -5.17 -11.10
N ALA A 107 11.34 -4.86 -12.19
CA ALA A 107 10.71 -3.56 -12.43
C ALA A 107 9.19 -3.66 -12.24
N ALA A 108 8.53 -2.52 -12.07
CA ALA A 108 7.10 -2.47 -11.90
C ALA A 108 6.45 -1.30 -12.65
N ALA A 109 5.23 -1.52 -13.14
CA ALA A 109 4.35 -0.49 -13.65
C ALA A 109 2.99 -0.57 -12.95
N ALA A 110 2.37 0.57 -12.74
CA ALA A 110 1.03 0.67 -12.17
C ALA A 110 0.05 1.21 -13.22
N LEU A 111 -1.03 0.51 -13.43
CA LEU A 111 -2.17 0.94 -14.25
C LEU A 111 -3.33 1.27 -13.32
N ARG A 112 -3.90 2.48 -13.43
CA ARG A 112 -4.97 2.99 -12.56
C ARG A 112 -6.06 3.66 -13.39
N GLY A 113 -7.31 3.42 -13.05
CA GLY A 113 -8.44 4.13 -13.65
C GLY A 113 -9.66 3.26 -13.84
N PRO A 114 -10.77 3.82 -14.34
CA PRO A 114 -12.05 3.14 -14.39
C PRO A 114 -12.05 1.89 -15.29
N ASP A 115 -11.26 1.89 -16.35
CA ASP A 115 -11.12 0.82 -17.35
C ASP A 115 -9.77 0.08 -17.27
N ALA A 116 -9.04 0.22 -16.15
CA ALA A 116 -7.71 -0.35 -15.99
C ALA A 116 -7.70 -1.89 -16.14
N ILE A 117 -8.72 -2.56 -15.63
CA ILE A 117 -8.80 -4.03 -15.69
C ILE A 117 -9.04 -4.51 -17.12
N GLU A 118 -9.97 -3.87 -17.84
CA GLU A 118 -10.30 -4.16 -19.22
C GLU A 118 -9.11 -3.87 -20.15
N LEU A 119 -8.43 -2.74 -19.88
CA LEU A 119 -7.27 -2.33 -20.64
C LEU A 119 -6.11 -3.31 -20.48
N TYR A 120 -5.83 -3.72 -19.24
CA TYR A 120 -4.82 -4.74 -18.97
C TYR A 120 -5.14 -6.07 -19.67
N ALA A 121 -6.40 -6.50 -19.63
CA ALA A 121 -6.83 -7.73 -20.27
C ALA A 121 -6.71 -7.69 -21.82
N SER A 122 -6.57 -6.50 -22.41
CA SER A 122 -6.38 -6.32 -23.85
C SER A 122 -4.93 -6.41 -24.33
N VAL A 123 -3.96 -6.34 -23.41
CA VAL A 123 -2.53 -6.49 -23.73
C VAL A 123 -2.04 -7.87 -23.34
N LEU A 124 -0.97 -8.33 -24.02
CA LEU A 124 -0.36 -9.62 -23.68
C LEU A 124 0.45 -9.51 -22.38
N GLU A 125 0.15 -10.35 -21.41
CA GLU A 125 0.97 -10.48 -20.22
C GLU A 125 2.33 -11.09 -20.59
N PRO A 126 3.47 -10.40 -20.33
CA PRO A 126 4.78 -10.93 -20.67
C PRO A 126 5.07 -12.21 -19.89
N ALA A 127 5.77 -13.13 -20.53
CA ALA A 127 6.22 -14.35 -19.87
C ALA A 127 7.11 -14.00 -18.67
N GLY A 128 6.79 -14.56 -17.51
CA GLY A 128 7.55 -14.32 -16.27
C GLY A 128 7.20 -13.05 -15.50
N SER A 129 6.23 -12.26 -15.97
CA SER A 129 5.62 -11.20 -15.17
C SER A 129 4.51 -11.74 -14.28
N ILE A 130 4.16 -10.97 -13.27
CA ILE A 130 2.97 -11.16 -12.44
C ILE A 130 2.15 -9.88 -12.41
N SER A 131 0.87 -10.02 -12.19
CA SER A 131 -0.02 -8.91 -11.93
C SER A 131 -0.57 -8.97 -10.51
N VAL A 132 -0.65 -7.80 -9.87
CA VAL A 132 -1.16 -7.65 -8.50
C VAL A 132 -2.29 -6.63 -8.53
N ARG A 133 -3.47 -7.04 -8.09
CA ARG A 133 -4.59 -6.10 -7.98
C ARG A 133 -4.36 -5.14 -6.82
N VAL A 134 -4.46 -3.85 -7.10
CA VAL A 134 -4.29 -2.77 -6.10
C VAL A 134 -5.33 -1.70 -6.35
N ASP A 135 -6.42 -1.73 -5.61
CA ASP A 135 -7.50 -0.75 -5.74
C ASP A 135 -7.27 0.43 -4.79
N TRP A 136 -7.47 1.64 -5.31
CA TRP A 136 -7.44 2.89 -4.56
C TRP A 136 -8.85 3.48 -4.47
N GLY A 137 -9.75 2.81 -3.75
CA GLY A 137 -11.14 3.25 -3.66
C GLY A 137 -11.79 3.40 -5.04
N ALA A 138 -11.99 4.63 -5.50
CA ALA A 138 -12.61 4.92 -6.80
C ALA A 138 -11.69 4.69 -8.02
N ALA A 139 -10.42 4.36 -7.81
CA ALA A 139 -9.45 4.09 -8.86
C ALA A 139 -8.99 2.63 -8.80
N PRO A 140 -9.72 1.69 -9.43
CA PRO A 140 -9.26 0.31 -9.54
C PRO A 140 -7.93 0.25 -10.30
N GLY A 141 -7.13 -0.75 -10.02
CA GLY A 141 -5.84 -0.83 -10.68
C GLY A 141 -5.11 -2.14 -10.51
N ILE A 142 -4.07 -2.23 -11.31
CA ILE A 142 -3.15 -3.38 -11.35
C ILE A 142 -1.73 -2.84 -11.27
N GLU A 143 -0.88 -3.50 -10.52
CA GLU A 143 0.56 -3.38 -10.63
C GLU A 143 1.11 -4.61 -11.34
N ILE A 144 1.97 -4.39 -12.32
CA ILE A 144 2.58 -5.41 -13.16
C ILE A 144 4.06 -5.42 -12.81
N LEU A 145 4.59 -6.58 -12.48
CA LEU A 145 5.98 -6.76 -12.02
C LEU A 145 6.66 -7.84 -12.84
N GLY A 146 7.91 -7.62 -13.22
CA GLY A 146 8.67 -8.56 -14.02
C GLY A 146 10.05 -8.03 -14.41
N GLU A 147 10.68 -8.69 -15.36
CA GLU A 147 11.95 -8.23 -15.94
C GLU A 147 11.82 -6.79 -16.48
N PRO A 148 12.84 -5.93 -16.35
CA PRO A 148 12.77 -4.53 -16.77
C PRO A 148 12.31 -4.32 -18.22
N ASP A 149 12.89 -5.07 -19.19
CA ASP A 149 12.53 -4.94 -20.61
C ASP A 149 11.08 -5.38 -20.88
N ALA A 150 10.58 -6.37 -20.15
CA ALA A 150 9.20 -6.82 -20.26
C ALA A 150 8.22 -5.74 -19.75
N ILE A 151 8.55 -5.07 -18.66
CA ILE A 151 7.73 -3.98 -18.11
C ILE A 151 7.72 -2.76 -19.04
N GLU A 152 8.86 -2.40 -19.66
CA GLU A 152 8.89 -1.35 -20.67
C GLU A 152 7.97 -1.66 -21.86
N THR A 153 7.98 -2.92 -22.32
CA THR A 153 7.09 -3.39 -23.39
C THR A 153 5.62 -3.23 -23.02
N VAL A 154 5.22 -3.72 -21.82
CA VAL A 154 3.84 -3.59 -21.32
C VAL A 154 3.41 -2.13 -21.20
N VAL A 155 4.27 -1.26 -20.68
CA VAL A 155 3.95 0.17 -20.58
C VAL A 155 3.67 0.78 -21.97
N ALA A 156 4.48 0.43 -22.97
CA ALA A 156 4.25 0.90 -24.35
C ALA A 156 2.92 0.36 -24.92
N GLU A 157 2.64 -0.93 -24.75
CA GLU A 157 1.39 -1.57 -25.21
C GLU A 157 0.16 -0.95 -24.50
N LEU A 158 0.23 -0.66 -23.21
CA LEU A 158 -0.85 -0.01 -22.47
C LEU A 158 -1.09 1.43 -22.97
N VAL A 159 -0.04 2.15 -23.30
CA VAL A 159 -0.16 3.49 -23.90
C VAL A 159 -0.81 3.41 -25.28
N ASP A 160 -0.38 2.48 -26.12
CA ASP A 160 -0.96 2.24 -27.46
C ASP A 160 -2.43 1.79 -27.36
N ALA A 161 -2.81 1.07 -26.32
CA ALA A 161 -4.17 0.68 -26.02
C ALA A 161 -5.05 1.80 -25.43
N GLY A 162 -4.45 2.97 -25.10
CA GLY A 162 -5.19 4.16 -24.68
C GLY A 162 -4.94 4.64 -23.25
N ALA A 163 -4.03 4.02 -22.48
CA ALA A 163 -3.62 4.56 -21.19
C ALA A 163 -2.77 5.82 -21.38
N SER A 164 -2.94 6.79 -20.49
CA SER A 164 -2.10 7.99 -20.47
C SER A 164 -0.88 7.77 -19.57
N ALA A 165 0.33 7.90 -20.12
CA ALA A 165 1.53 7.90 -19.28
C ALA A 165 1.58 9.14 -18.40
N VAL A 166 1.86 8.96 -17.11
CA VAL A 166 1.93 10.06 -16.13
C VAL A 166 3.29 10.11 -15.43
N THR A 167 3.64 11.29 -14.93
CA THR A 167 4.86 11.50 -14.14
C THR A 167 4.70 10.95 -12.72
N ASP A 168 5.83 10.72 -12.03
CA ASP A 168 5.84 10.30 -10.61
C ASP A 168 5.06 11.27 -9.72
N GLU A 169 5.20 12.59 -9.95
CA GLU A 169 4.47 13.61 -9.20
C GLU A 169 2.96 13.53 -9.42
N ALA A 170 2.51 13.30 -10.65
CA ALA A 170 1.10 13.13 -10.97
C ALA A 170 0.54 11.84 -10.33
N TYR A 171 1.30 10.75 -10.38
CA TYR A 171 0.93 9.50 -9.73
C TYR A 171 0.86 9.63 -8.20
N GLU A 172 1.83 10.34 -7.60
CA GLU A 172 1.83 10.63 -6.16
C GLU A 172 0.63 11.51 -5.75
N ALA A 173 0.30 12.51 -6.56
CA ALA A 173 -0.90 13.32 -6.34
C ALA A 173 -2.18 12.47 -6.34
N MET A 174 -2.28 11.50 -7.26
CA MET A 174 -3.40 10.55 -7.33
C MET A 174 -3.49 9.69 -6.07
N ARG A 175 -2.35 9.18 -5.58
CA ARG A 175 -2.27 8.37 -4.36
C ARG A 175 -2.76 9.16 -3.13
N ILE A 176 -2.26 10.39 -2.97
CA ILE A 176 -2.64 11.29 -1.88
C ILE A 176 -4.13 11.62 -1.95
N GLU A 177 -4.64 11.93 -3.15
CA GLU A 177 -6.06 12.21 -3.38
C GLU A 177 -6.93 10.99 -3.05
N ALA A 178 -6.46 9.78 -3.34
CA ALA A 178 -7.14 8.54 -2.98
C ALA A 178 -7.05 8.23 -1.47
N GLY A 179 -6.20 8.93 -0.72
CA GLY A 179 -6.03 8.70 0.72
C GLY A 179 -5.22 7.44 1.06
N VAL A 180 -4.46 6.90 0.11
CA VAL A 180 -3.69 5.66 0.28
C VAL A 180 -2.36 5.96 0.95
N PRO A 181 -2.06 5.37 2.11
CA PRO A 181 -0.79 5.57 2.80
C PRO A 181 0.37 4.90 2.05
N ARG A 182 1.58 5.44 2.21
CA ARG A 182 2.82 4.88 1.71
C ARG A 182 3.80 4.65 2.85
N GLN A 183 4.34 3.45 2.96
CA GLN A 183 5.32 3.11 3.99
C GLN A 183 6.62 3.92 3.79
N GLY A 184 7.20 4.40 4.90
CA GLY A 184 8.34 5.30 4.91
C GLY A 184 7.98 6.78 4.71
N PHE A 185 6.69 7.09 4.49
CA PHE A 185 6.16 8.45 4.38
C PHE A 185 5.00 8.69 5.33
N ASP A 186 3.91 7.95 5.18
CA ASP A 186 2.67 8.13 5.93
C ASP A 186 2.52 7.13 7.07
N ILE A 187 3.15 5.98 6.94
CA ILE A 187 3.18 4.88 7.92
C ILE A 187 4.61 4.37 8.10
N ASP A 188 4.93 3.94 9.31
CA ASP A 188 6.26 3.48 9.73
C ASP A 188 6.16 2.39 10.81
N GLU A 189 7.30 2.02 11.40
CA GLU A 189 7.42 1.02 12.47
C GLU A 189 6.72 1.41 13.79
N THR A 190 6.27 2.64 13.93
CA THR A 190 5.47 3.08 15.09
C THR A 190 3.98 2.96 14.87
N THR A 191 3.56 2.72 13.61
CA THR A 191 2.17 2.71 13.18
C THR A 191 1.44 1.44 13.63
N ILE A 192 0.21 1.60 14.07
CA ILE A 192 -0.76 0.53 14.29
C ILE A 192 -1.71 0.50 13.09
N ALA A 193 -2.09 -0.68 12.59
CA ALA A 193 -2.89 -0.83 11.36
C ALA A 193 -4.11 0.11 11.33
N GLN A 194 -4.86 0.23 12.43
CA GLN A 194 -6.06 1.07 12.51
C GLN A 194 -5.77 2.58 12.48
N GLU A 195 -4.53 3.02 12.69
CA GLU A 195 -4.18 4.45 12.56
C GLU A 195 -4.24 4.94 11.11
N ALA A 196 -4.02 4.01 10.16
CA ALA A 196 -4.05 4.27 8.72
C ALA A 196 -5.13 3.48 7.97
N PHE A 197 -6.08 2.89 8.71
CA PHE A 197 -7.20 2.08 8.17
C PHE A 197 -6.77 0.84 7.39
N LEU A 198 -5.55 0.35 7.60
CA LEU A 198 -5.03 -0.84 6.94
C LEU A 198 -5.77 -2.12 7.35
N GLU A 199 -6.40 -2.12 8.53
CA GLU A 199 -7.16 -3.26 9.02
C GLU A 199 -8.34 -3.64 8.12
N ARG A 200 -8.83 -2.71 7.30
CA ARG A 200 -10.03 -2.89 6.47
C ARG A 200 -9.85 -3.93 5.38
N ASP A 201 -8.66 -4.00 4.80
CA ASP A 201 -8.35 -4.90 3.68
C ASP A 201 -7.07 -5.72 3.87
N ALA A 202 -6.20 -5.34 4.81
CA ALA A 202 -4.95 -6.04 5.07
C ALA A 202 -4.99 -6.96 6.30
N VAL A 203 -6.10 -7.06 7.03
CA VAL A 203 -6.23 -7.90 8.23
C VAL A 203 -7.45 -8.80 8.15
N SER A 204 -7.26 -10.09 8.31
CA SER A 204 -8.36 -11.04 8.52
C SER A 204 -8.58 -11.24 10.02
N PHE A 205 -9.77 -10.90 10.50
CA PHE A 205 -10.19 -11.15 11.89
C PHE A 205 -10.80 -12.55 12.10
N THR A 206 -10.91 -13.34 11.03
CA THR A 206 -11.55 -14.66 11.05
C THR A 206 -10.57 -15.81 10.80
N LYS A 207 -9.36 -15.53 10.29
CA LYS A 207 -8.30 -16.53 10.14
C LYS A 207 -7.74 -16.99 11.50
N GLY A 208 -6.91 -18.02 11.49
CA GLY A 208 -6.13 -18.46 12.66
C GLY A 208 -5.13 -17.41 13.16
N CYS A 209 -4.34 -17.79 14.17
CA CYS A 209 -3.37 -16.89 14.78
C CYS A 209 -2.31 -16.40 13.76
N PHE A 210 -1.94 -15.15 13.86
CA PHE A 210 -0.83 -14.53 13.12
C PHE A 210 0.02 -13.64 14.04
N LEU A 211 1.21 -13.28 13.58
CA LEU A 211 2.14 -12.48 14.37
C LEU A 211 1.56 -11.09 14.66
N GLY A 212 1.58 -10.67 15.94
CA GLY A 212 1.12 -9.32 16.34
C GLY A 212 -0.39 -9.13 16.43
N GLN A 213 -1.20 -10.17 16.23
CA GLN A 213 -2.66 -10.09 16.22
C GLN A 213 -3.27 -9.53 17.51
N GLU A 214 -2.65 -9.75 18.68
CA GLU A 214 -3.25 -9.40 19.97
C GLU A 214 -3.63 -7.92 20.08
N LEU A 215 -2.74 -7.01 19.67
CA LEU A 215 -3.03 -5.57 19.68
C LEU A 215 -4.11 -5.21 18.67
N VAL A 216 -4.00 -5.69 17.44
CA VAL A 216 -4.93 -5.38 16.35
C VAL A 216 -6.35 -5.85 16.70
N CYS A 217 -6.50 -7.09 17.13
CA CYS A 217 -7.80 -7.63 17.54
C CYS A 217 -8.37 -6.93 18.80
N ARG A 218 -7.51 -6.55 19.75
CA ARG A 218 -7.95 -5.82 20.95
C ARG A 218 -8.47 -4.43 20.60
N ILE A 219 -7.82 -3.72 19.67
CA ILE A 219 -8.27 -2.39 19.22
C ILE A 219 -9.59 -2.51 18.48
N ASP A 220 -9.74 -3.50 17.61
CA ASP A 220 -10.95 -3.74 16.85
C ASP A 220 -12.16 -4.02 17.78
N THR A 221 -11.99 -4.83 18.82
CA THR A 221 -13.09 -5.26 19.69
C THR A 221 -13.45 -4.28 20.80
N ARG A 222 -12.49 -3.58 21.39
CA ARG A 222 -12.69 -2.81 22.65
C ARG A 222 -11.84 -1.55 22.74
N GLY A 223 -11.06 -1.23 21.70
CA GLY A 223 -10.08 -0.15 21.75
C GLY A 223 -10.36 0.98 20.79
N HIS A 224 -9.40 1.87 20.73
CA HIS A 224 -9.28 2.91 19.74
C HIS A 224 -7.82 3.31 19.61
N VAL A 225 -7.46 3.88 18.48
CA VAL A 225 -6.16 4.50 18.27
C VAL A 225 -6.21 5.98 18.68
N ASN A 226 -5.05 6.56 18.98
CA ASN A 226 -4.95 7.95 19.38
C ASN A 226 -4.75 8.91 18.21
N ARG A 227 -4.25 8.39 17.10
CA ARG A 227 -3.97 9.15 15.87
C ARG A 227 -4.68 8.48 14.72
N LEU A 228 -4.99 9.25 13.69
CA LEU A 228 -5.61 8.77 12.46
C LEU A 228 -4.99 9.48 11.26
N LEU A 229 -4.81 8.75 10.19
CA LEU A 229 -4.50 9.32 8.90
C LEU A 229 -5.71 10.13 8.39
N ARG A 230 -5.45 11.33 7.90
CA ARG A 230 -6.45 12.24 7.32
C ARG A 230 -5.92 12.85 6.04
N ARG A 231 -6.81 13.21 5.15
CA ARG A 231 -6.47 14.04 4.01
C ARG A 231 -6.70 15.51 4.38
N LEU A 232 -5.79 16.37 3.99
CA LEU A 232 -5.90 17.82 4.11
C LEU A 232 -6.08 18.43 2.72
N ARG A 233 -6.98 19.39 2.61
CA ARG A 233 -7.22 20.16 1.39
C ARG A 233 -7.09 21.64 1.67
N ALA A 234 -6.33 22.34 0.83
CA ALA A 234 -6.07 23.76 0.92
C ALA A 234 -6.03 24.41 -0.47
N ASP A 235 -6.24 25.72 -0.52
CA ASP A 235 -6.11 26.52 -1.76
C ASP A 235 -4.64 26.85 -2.09
N ALA A 236 -3.73 26.71 -1.12
CA ALA A 236 -2.30 26.95 -1.25
C ALA A 236 -1.51 25.64 -1.08
N PRO A 237 -0.27 25.54 -1.63
CA PRO A 237 0.54 24.34 -1.50
C PRO A 237 0.84 23.99 -0.04
N LEU A 238 0.68 22.70 0.28
CA LEU A 238 1.04 22.11 1.56
C LEU A 238 2.44 21.50 1.47
N SER A 239 3.14 21.44 2.61
CA SER A 239 4.51 20.92 2.67
C SER A 239 4.60 19.72 3.60
N ARG A 240 5.28 18.66 3.14
CA ARG A 240 5.62 17.51 3.98
C ARG A 240 6.40 17.97 5.22
N GLY A 241 6.08 17.41 6.37
CA GLY A 241 6.70 17.74 7.66
C GLY A 241 6.10 18.99 8.33
N ALA A 242 5.18 19.71 7.67
CA ALA A 242 4.51 20.84 8.30
C ALA A 242 3.71 20.38 9.53
N THR A 243 3.89 21.08 10.66
CA THR A 243 3.10 20.85 11.87
C THR A 243 1.65 21.21 11.63
N VAL A 244 0.74 20.34 12.04
CA VAL A 244 -0.71 20.59 11.99
C VAL A 244 -1.21 21.09 13.32
N LEU A 245 -1.83 22.27 13.31
CA LEU A 245 -2.41 22.90 14.49
C LEU A 245 -3.95 22.95 14.38
N ALA A 246 -4.64 22.60 15.44
CA ALA A 246 -6.06 22.84 15.64
C ALA A 246 -6.24 23.71 16.89
N ASP A 247 -6.96 24.82 16.76
CA ASP A 247 -7.13 25.82 17.85
C ASP A 247 -5.80 26.25 18.50
N GLY A 248 -4.76 26.41 17.67
CA GLY A 248 -3.41 26.80 18.12
C GLY A 248 -2.62 25.73 18.85
N LYS A 249 -3.12 24.49 18.93
CA LYS A 249 -2.43 23.35 19.56
C LYS A 249 -1.96 22.36 18.50
N GLU A 250 -0.75 21.85 18.70
CA GLU A 250 -0.21 20.78 17.83
C GLU A 250 -1.03 19.51 17.96
N VAL A 251 -1.53 19.03 16.82
CA VAL A 251 -2.33 17.82 16.72
C VAL A 251 -1.73 16.77 15.80
N GLY A 252 -0.67 17.06 15.06
CA GLY A 252 -0.01 16.13 14.16
C GLY A 252 0.91 16.79 13.16
N ALA A 253 1.21 16.08 12.07
CA ALA A 253 2.08 16.57 11.00
C ALA A 253 1.63 16.05 9.64
N VAL A 254 1.95 16.81 8.59
CA VAL A 254 1.80 16.43 7.20
C VAL A 254 2.85 15.35 6.86
N THR A 255 2.42 14.24 6.31
CA THR A 255 3.28 13.10 5.97
C THR A 255 3.59 13.00 4.48
N SER A 256 2.62 13.31 3.62
CA SER A 256 2.77 13.43 2.17
C SER A 256 2.02 14.65 1.65
N ALA A 257 2.55 15.33 0.62
CA ALA A 257 1.87 16.50 0.04
C ALA A 257 2.24 16.69 -1.43
N VAL A 258 1.25 17.06 -2.26
CA VAL A 258 1.43 17.55 -3.62
C VAL A 258 0.41 18.68 -3.85
N GLY A 259 0.91 19.88 -4.19
CA GLY A 259 0.04 21.05 -4.33
C GLY A 259 -0.77 21.32 -3.06
N GLY A 260 -2.06 21.56 -3.21
CA GLY A 260 -3.00 21.83 -2.11
C GLY A 260 -3.60 20.59 -1.45
N VAL A 261 -3.11 19.37 -1.75
CA VAL A 261 -3.61 18.13 -1.15
C VAL A 261 -2.49 17.43 -0.40
N ALA A 262 -2.79 16.93 0.79
CA ALA A 262 -1.82 16.24 1.64
C ALA A 262 -2.46 15.11 2.43
N LEU A 263 -1.63 14.14 2.85
CA LEU A 263 -1.94 13.23 3.94
C LEU A 263 -1.25 13.73 5.21
N ALA A 264 -1.90 13.55 6.34
CA ALA A 264 -1.37 13.94 7.65
C ALA A 264 -1.81 12.92 8.71
N THR A 265 -0.92 12.58 9.61
CA THR A 265 -1.29 11.83 10.81
C THR A 265 -1.63 12.83 11.91
N VAL A 266 -2.89 12.82 12.34
CA VAL A 266 -3.39 13.76 13.34
C VAL A 266 -4.07 13.04 14.50
N ARG A 267 -4.22 13.72 15.63
CA ARG A 267 -4.98 13.20 16.78
C ARG A 267 -6.41 12.87 16.37
N ARG A 268 -6.96 11.76 16.87
CA ARG A 268 -8.30 11.26 16.50
C ARG A 268 -9.46 12.25 16.71
N GLN A 269 -9.27 13.25 17.61
CA GLN A 269 -10.27 14.29 17.89
C GLN A 269 -10.39 15.30 16.73
N VAL A 270 -9.43 15.31 15.81
CA VAL A 270 -9.50 16.14 14.61
C VAL A 270 -10.37 15.40 13.59
N GLU A 271 -11.62 15.83 13.50
CA GLU A 271 -12.62 15.13 12.68
C GLU A 271 -12.69 15.70 11.26
N PRO A 272 -13.14 14.92 10.28
CA PRO A 272 -13.45 15.44 8.95
C PRO A 272 -14.40 16.63 9.01
N GLY A 273 -14.13 17.65 8.20
CA GLY A 273 -14.84 18.95 8.21
C GLY A 273 -14.19 19.99 9.12
N SER A 274 -13.26 19.60 10.00
CA SER A 274 -12.53 20.55 10.82
C SER A 274 -11.59 21.41 9.99
N THR A 275 -11.36 22.64 10.44
CA THR A 275 -10.32 23.53 9.89
C THR A 275 -9.08 23.43 10.75
N VAL A 276 -7.91 23.27 10.10
CA VAL A 276 -6.60 23.21 10.74
C VAL A 276 -5.62 24.16 10.05
N THR A 277 -4.49 24.42 10.68
CA THR A 277 -3.37 25.11 10.02
C THR A 277 -2.22 24.14 9.88
N ALA A 278 -1.71 23.95 8.67
CA ALA A 278 -0.53 23.13 8.38
C ALA A 278 0.64 24.05 7.96
N GLY A 279 1.62 24.23 8.85
CA GLY A 279 2.53 25.36 8.73
C GLY A 279 1.76 26.69 8.79
N ASP A 280 1.86 27.50 7.72
CA ASP A 280 1.15 28.77 7.58
C ASP A 280 -0.12 28.68 6.71
N VAL A 281 -0.48 27.46 6.26
CA VAL A 281 -1.59 27.23 5.32
C VAL A 281 -2.82 26.71 6.05
N THR A 282 -3.95 27.38 5.85
CA THR A 282 -5.25 26.88 6.33
C THR A 282 -5.74 25.74 5.44
N ALA A 283 -6.16 24.65 6.04
CA ALA A 283 -6.65 23.47 5.35
C ALA A 283 -7.90 22.90 6.00
N THR A 284 -8.73 22.27 5.20
CA THR A 284 -9.89 21.47 5.64
C THR A 284 -9.46 20.01 5.78
N VAL A 285 -9.86 19.37 6.86
CA VAL A 285 -9.64 17.96 7.13
C VAL A 285 -10.70 17.13 6.42
N GLU A 286 -10.29 16.12 5.69
CA GLU A 286 -11.16 15.16 5.01
C GLU A 286 -10.89 13.74 5.51
N ALA A 287 -11.89 12.86 5.43
CA ALA A 287 -11.67 11.43 5.66
C ALA A 287 -10.75 10.85 4.58
N VAL A 288 -9.93 9.88 4.93
CA VAL A 288 -9.41 8.91 3.96
C VAL A 288 -10.44 7.80 3.80
N ALA A 289 -10.61 7.30 2.59
CA ALA A 289 -11.69 6.40 2.21
C ALA A 289 -11.77 5.13 3.06
#